data_3fb1339e4247c1abb8ab44392ca8e155
#
_entry.id   3fb1339e4247c1abb8ab44392ca8e155
#
_cell.length_a   1.000
_cell.length_b   1.000
_cell.length_c   1.000
_cell.angle_alpha   90.00
_cell.angle_beta   90.00
_cell.angle_gamma   90.00
#
_symmetry.space_group_name_H-M   'P 1'
#
loop_
_entity.id
_entity.type
_entity.pdbx_description
1 polymer ?
#
loop_
_entity_poly.entity_id
_entity_poly.type
_entity_poly.pdbx_seq_one_letter_code
_entity_poly.pdbx_strand_id
1 'polypeptide(L)'
;MKTATSPTLSTLVRDQINRPSPIRQIMKMAERQNILAMGLDPAQVISFGGGWVNHAAPDEFRLAYESVVSDAELFHKSGGYTATLGDMECREQIARFEEHLFGVPRIGAEHIAIGMGSTQLTHDLFRTLLDPGDTVMLLDPTYANYEGQLAFSVPGVKIVRLRVLDPATWSYLPETDPAGTAKEFSRLFDLHRPRMVLFGAPDNPTSQVVPQGLADVMLAKTSDAGAWLAIDFAYKCQYFQTPPAYYAWSPADHPNVVGIHSNSKWARGLGRRLGWIEGHVPLIEAIERVQQCSILCPDTLSQMTMARYLKTAIATGSLKQYVEDANVMYKRAAEVTLKAVDTHLQRPRLTPFGGLYTVVDIGTNADEFVPKALKATGVLVVPGGGFGESLKNGVRISFGPLVRDTAMIDEGLARLGSWMRTR
;
A
#
# COMPACT_ATOMS: atom_id res chain seq x y z
N MET A 1 -26.85 31.54 35.24
CA MET A 1 -26.07 31.41 33.99
C MET A 1 -26.15 29.96 33.56
N LYS A 2 -26.79 29.66 32.45
CA LYS A 2 -26.72 28.27 31.85
C LYS A 2 -25.30 28.10 31.36
N THR A 3 -24.56 27.17 31.95
CA THR A 3 -23.26 26.73 31.40
C THR A 3 -23.49 26.23 30.00
N ALA A 4 -22.95 26.92 29.00
CA ALA A 4 -23.00 26.47 27.61
C ALA A 4 -22.31 25.11 27.52
N THR A 5 -23.06 24.07 27.22
CA THR A 5 -22.48 22.72 26.94
C THR A 5 -21.75 22.81 25.63
N SER A 6 -20.44 22.54 25.64
CA SER A 6 -19.65 22.50 24.42
C SER A 6 -20.13 21.34 23.51
N PRO A 7 -20.17 21.53 22.18
CA PRO A 7 -20.49 20.46 21.24
C PRO A 7 -19.54 19.26 21.42
N THR A 8 -20.06 18.05 21.27
CA THR A 8 -19.27 16.82 21.39
C THR A 8 -19.07 16.18 20.03
N LEU A 9 -17.88 15.60 19.81
CA LEU A 9 -17.61 14.77 18.62
C LEU A 9 -18.46 13.49 18.63
N SER A 10 -18.62 12.87 17.44
CA SER A 10 -19.30 11.57 17.35
C SER A 10 -18.58 10.50 18.19
N THR A 11 -19.31 9.49 18.65
CA THR A 11 -18.74 8.39 19.43
C THR A 11 -17.62 7.69 18.66
N LEU A 12 -17.84 7.43 17.37
CA LEU A 12 -16.83 6.81 16.49
C LEU A 12 -15.49 7.57 16.53
N VAL A 13 -15.51 8.91 16.36
CA VAL A 13 -14.29 9.71 16.37
C VAL A 13 -13.65 9.73 17.76
N ARG A 14 -14.44 9.82 18.82
CA ARG A 14 -13.93 9.78 20.20
C ARG A 14 -13.24 8.46 20.53
N ASP A 15 -13.80 7.33 20.05
CA ASP A 15 -13.23 6.01 20.27
C ASP A 15 -11.92 5.82 19.50
N GLN A 16 -11.79 6.43 18.32
CA GLN A 16 -10.61 6.32 17.46
C GLN A 16 -9.54 7.39 17.74
N ILE A 17 -9.87 8.52 18.36
CA ILE A 17 -8.94 9.64 18.58
C ILE A 17 -7.72 9.21 19.44
N ASN A 18 -7.90 8.25 20.33
CA ASN A 18 -6.85 7.70 21.18
C ASN A 18 -6.11 6.50 20.54
N ARG A 19 -6.46 6.15 19.29
CA ARG A 19 -5.82 5.10 18.50
C ARG A 19 -5.19 5.70 17.25
N PRO A 20 -4.17 6.56 17.37
CA PRO A 20 -3.58 7.21 16.20
C PRO A 20 -2.91 6.17 15.29
N SER A 21 -3.01 6.38 13.98
CA SER A 21 -2.31 5.54 13.00
C SER A 21 -0.82 5.48 13.31
N PRO A 22 -0.22 4.28 13.41
CA PRO A 22 1.21 4.12 13.64
C PRO A 22 2.07 4.87 12.63
N ILE A 23 1.64 4.90 11.37
CA ILE A 23 2.31 5.66 10.30
C ILE A 23 2.31 7.17 10.60
N ARG A 24 1.20 7.70 11.11
CA ARG A 24 1.10 9.13 11.46
C ARG A 24 1.97 9.49 12.66
N GLN A 25 2.09 8.60 13.64
CA GLN A 25 3.00 8.79 14.78
C GLN A 25 4.45 8.94 14.31
N ILE A 26 4.90 8.07 13.40
CA ILE A 26 6.25 8.13 12.83
C ILE A 26 6.45 9.40 12.01
N MET A 27 5.47 9.78 11.17
CA MET A 27 5.55 11.05 10.42
C MET A 27 5.67 12.25 11.35
N LYS A 28 4.93 12.25 12.47
CA LYS A 28 5.01 13.30 13.48
C LYS A 28 6.40 13.33 14.15
N MET A 29 7.00 12.18 14.45
CA MET A 29 8.38 12.13 14.96
C MET A 29 9.40 12.71 13.98
N ALA A 30 9.16 12.57 12.67
CA ALA A 30 10.00 13.10 11.60
C ALA A 30 9.80 14.60 11.32
N GLU A 31 8.80 15.25 11.93
CA GLU A 31 8.57 16.68 11.75
C GLU A 31 9.75 17.50 12.30
N ARG A 32 10.17 18.53 11.53
CA ARG A 32 11.32 19.39 11.86
C ARG A 32 11.32 19.88 13.31
N GLN A 33 10.17 20.33 13.81
CA GLN A 33 10.03 20.84 15.18
C GLN A 33 10.31 19.76 16.24
N ASN A 34 9.89 18.51 16.00
CA ASN A 34 10.09 17.40 16.92
C ASN A 34 11.55 16.93 16.92
N ILE A 35 12.18 16.91 15.75
CA ILE A 35 13.62 16.61 15.61
C ILE A 35 14.45 17.65 16.38
N LEU A 36 14.16 18.95 16.20
CA LEU A 36 14.83 20.03 16.95
C LEU A 36 14.59 19.94 18.46
N ALA A 37 13.38 19.56 18.89
CA ALA A 37 13.08 19.36 20.31
C ALA A 37 13.85 18.20 20.95
N MET A 38 14.30 17.23 20.13
CA MET A 38 15.19 16.15 20.57
C MET A 38 16.66 16.58 20.65
N GLY A 39 17.01 17.80 20.25
CA GLY A 39 18.37 18.30 20.15
C GLY A 39 19.13 17.84 18.92
N LEU A 40 18.43 17.35 17.89
CA LEU A 40 19.02 16.88 16.65
C LEU A 40 18.94 17.93 15.55
N ASP A 41 19.93 17.93 14.64
CA ASP A 41 19.86 18.69 13.41
C ASP A 41 19.01 17.92 12.37
N PRO A 42 17.88 18.48 11.89
CA PRO A 42 17.05 17.84 10.88
C PRO A 42 17.79 17.50 9.58
N ALA A 43 18.84 18.22 9.24
CA ALA A 43 19.65 17.95 8.05
C ALA A 43 20.53 16.69 8.21
N GLN A 44 20.79 16.25 9.43
CA GLN A 44 21.60 15.07 9.73
C GLN A 44 20.74 13.79 9.98
N VAL A 45 19.42 13.93 10.00
CA VAL A 45 18.51 12.79 10.20
C VAL A 45 18.40 11.97 8.93
N ILE A 46 18.70 10.67 9.03
CA ILE A 46 18.47 9.69 7.96
C ILE A 46 17.16 8.96 8.24
N SER A 47 16.18 9.13 7.35
CA SER A 47 14.83 8.57 7.56
C SER A 47 14.55 7.39 6.65
N PHE A 48 14.38 6.21 7.26
CA PHE A 48 13.80 5.01 6.66
C PHE A 48 12.30 4.89 6.96
N GLY A 49 11.67 5.94 7.50
CA GLY A 49 10.26 5.92 7.91
C GLY A 49 9.28 6.08 6.77
N GLY A 50 9.70 6.69 5.66
CA GLY A 50 8.82 7.09 4.57
C GLY A 50 8.31 5.95 3.71
N GLY A 51 7.00 5.92 3.47
CA GLY A 51 6.39 5.03 2.47
C GLY A 51 6.28 5.65 1.07
N TRP A 52 7.16 6.59 0.73
CA TRP A 52 7.14 7.27 -0.57
C TRP A 52 8.29 6.83 -1.48
N VAL A 53 8.09 7.06 -2.77
CA VAL A 53 9.04 6.79 -3.85
C VAL A 53 9.85 8.05 -4.19
N ASN A 54 11.09 7.90 -4.62
CA ASN A 54 11.97 9.01 -5.00
C ASN A 54 12.63 8.84 -6.38
N HIS A 55 12.11 7.95 -7.24
CA HIS A 55 12.47 7.93 -8.66
C HIS A 55 11.82 9.10 -9.40
N ALA A 56 12.28 9.43 -10.59
CA ALA A 56 11.66 10.47 -11.43
C ALA A 56 10.30 10.00 -11.94
N ALA A 57 9.31 10.88 -12.01
CA ALA A 57 8.09 10.60 -12.78
C ALA A 57 8.43 10.46 -14.27
N PRO A 58 7.62 9.72 -15.05
CA PRO A 58 7.82 9.65 -16.50
C PRO A 58 7.77 11.04 -17.14
N ASP A 59 8.68 11.33 -18.07
CA ASP A 59 8.72 12.64 -18.71
C ASP A 59 7.49 12.87 -19.59
N GLU A 60 7.03 11.82 -20.29
CA GLU A 60 5.77 11.84 -21.05
C GLU A 60 4.56 12.16 -20.18
N PHE A 61 4.58 11.79 -18.89
CA PHE A 61 3.52 12.14 -17.97
C PHE A 61 3.53 13.64 -17.65
N ARG A 62 4.72 14.24 -17.49
CA ARG A 62 4.87 15.71 -17.37
C ARG A 62 4.36 16.41 -18.62
N LEU A 63 4.74 15.93 -19.80
CA LEU A 63 4.29 16.47 -21.09
C LEU A 63 2.77 16.33 -21.27
N ALA A 64 2.17 15.26 -20.80
CA ALA A 64 0.72 15.09 -20.80
C ALA A 64 0.02 16.18 -19.96
N TYR A 65 0.54 16.50 -18.76
CA TYR A 65 0.04 17.63 -17.95
C TYR A 65 0.20 18.96 -18.70
N GLU A 66 1.39 19.23 -19.24
CA GLU A 66 1.68 20.45 -19.97
C GLU A 66 0.74 20.62 -21.16
N SER A 67 0.44 19.55 -21.91
CA SER A 67 -0.46 19.59 -23.05
C SER A 67 -1.91 19.95 -22.67
N VAL A 68 -2.36 19.59 -21.47
CA VAL A 68 -3.71 19.94 -21.01
C VAL A 68 -3.76 21.37 -20.47
N VAL A 69 -2.75 21.77 -19.67
CA VAL A 69 -2.80 23.09 -19.00
C VAL A 69 -2.43 24.25 -19.93
N SER A 70 -1.68 23.99 -21.00
CA SER A 70 -1.33 25.02 -22.00
C SER A 70 -2.39 25.24 -23.09
N ASP A 71 -3.33 24.31 -23.24
CA ASP A 71 -4.47 24.42 -24.15
C ASP A 71 -5.68 24.97 -23.40
N ALA A 72 -6.15 26.15 -23.78
CA ALA A 72 -7.23 26.85 -23.07
C ALA A 72 -8.56 26.06 -23.05
N GLU A 73 -8.89 25.33 -24.12
CA GLU A 73 -10.11 24.51 -24.18
C GLU A 73 -9.99 23.28 -23.30
N LEU A 74 -8.88 22.57 -23.35
CA LEU A 74 -8.63 21.40 -22.52
C LEU A 74 -8.57 21.78 -21.03
N PHE A 75 -7.92 22.90 -20.72
CA PHE A 75 -7.88 23.42 -19.35
C PHE A 75 -9.27 23.78 -18.85
N HIS A 76 -10.10 24.41 -19.69
CA HIS A 76 -11.51 24.68 -19.36
C HIS A 76 -12.28 23.38 -19.09
N LYS A 77 -12.14 22.36 -19.95
CA LYS A 77 -12.77 21.05 -19.77
C LYS A 77 -12.31 20.35 -18.49
N SER A 78 -11.05 20.52 -18.09
CA SER A 78 -10.51 19.90 -16.88
C SER A 78 -11.13 20.41 -15.58
N GLY A 79 -11.84 21.55 -15.62
CA GLY A 79 -12.61 22.08 -14.50
C GLY A 79 -14.06 21.57 -14.43
N GLY A 80 -14.50 20.74 -15.37
CA GLY A 80 -15.85 20.13 -15.37
C GLY A 80 -15.90 18.81 -14.59
N TYR A 81 -17.12 18.40 -14.24
CA TYR A 81 -17.34 17.07 -13.67
C TYR A 81 -17.23 15.98 -14.74
N THR A 82 -16.62 14.84 -14.36
CA THR A 82 -16.70 13.59 -15.12
C THR A 82 -17.83 12.70 -14.59
N ALA A 83 -18.02 11.52 -15.18
CA ALA A 83 -18.82 10.47 -14.56
C ALA A 83 -18.27 10.08 -13.19
N THR A 84 -19.13 9.62 -12.29
CA THR A 84 -18.75 9.22 -10.93
C THR A 84 -17.65 8.15 -10.91
N LEU A 85 -17.75 7.14 -11.80
CA LEU A 85 -16.72 6.11 -11.95
C LEU A 85 -15.44 6.60 -12.66
N GLY A 86 -15.42 7.84 -13.10
CA GLY A 86 -14.31 8.44 -13.84
C GLY A 86 -14.57 8.54 -15.35
N ASP A 87 -13.72 9.32 -16.00
CA ASP A 87 -13.72 9.55 -17.44
C ASP A 87 -13.54 8.24 -18.23
N MET A 88 -14.35 8.05 -19.28
CA MET A 88 -14.38 6.81 -20.05
C MET A 88 -13.03 6.54 -20.74
N GLU A 89 -12.41 7.55 -21.36
CA GLU A 89 -11.10 7.38 -22.01
C GLU A 89 -10.04 6.98 -20.98
N CYS A 90 -10.07 7.56 -19.79
CA CYS A 90 -9.12 7.22 -18.73
C CYS A 90 -9.33 5.76 -18.25
N ARG A 91 -10.57 5.32 -18.07
CA ARG A 91 -10.89 3.93 -17.68
C ARG A 91 -10.44 2.94 -18.76
N GLU A 92 -10.64 3.24 -20.03
CA GLU A 92 -10.15 2.43 -21.17
C GLU A 92 -8.62 2.33 -21.18
N GLN A 93 -7.92 3.44 -20.97
CA GLN A 93 -6.44 3.42 -20.94
C GLN A 93 -5.89 2.69 -19.71
N ILE A 94 -6.58 2.73 -18.57
CA ILE A 94 -6.23 1.93 -17.39
C ILE A 94 -6.45 0.44 -17.68
N ALA A 95 -7.54 0.03 -18.32
CA ALA A 95 -7.74 -1.36 -18.71
C ALA A 95 -6.61 -1.84 -19.64
N ARG A 96 -6.22 -1.02 -20.63
CA ARG A 96 -5.06 -1.32 -21.49
C ARG A 96 -3.73 -1.38 -20.74
N PHE A 97 -3.56 -0.58 -19.70
CA PHE A 97 -2.38 -0.64 -18.82
C PHE A 97 -2.28 -2.01 -18.13
N GLU A 98 -3.38 -2.51 -17.57
CA GLU A 98 -3.42 -3.81 -16.90
C GLU A 98 -3.19 -4.97 -17.89
N GLU A 99 -3.79 -4.90 -19.08
CA GLU A 99 -3.53 -5.86 -20.15
C GLU A 99 -2.07 -5.81 -20.62
N HIS A 100 -1.53 -4.62 -20.89
CA HIS A 100 -0.19 -4.42 -21.45
C HIS A 100 0.94 -4.85 -20.52
N LEU A 101 0.87 -4.50 -19.23
CA LEU A 101 1.92 -4.80 -18.26
C LEU A 101 1.78 -6.18 -17.60
N PHE A 102 0.55 -6.61 -17.34
CA PHE A 102 0.29 -7.80 -16.54
C PHE A 102 -0.46 -8.91 -17.27
N GLY A 103 -0.92 -8.65 -18.50
CA GLY A 103 -1.63 -9.64 -19.31
C GLY A 103 -3.03 -9.97 -18.80
N VAL A 104 -3.69 -9.05 -18.08
CA VAL A 104 -5.05 -9.26 -17.58
C VAL A 104 -6.01 -9.44 -18.76
N PRO A 105 -6.62 -10.62 -18.95
CA PRO A 105 -7.46 -10.88 -20.10
C PRO A 105 -8.86 -10.30 -19.92
N ARG A 106 -9.51 -9.91 -21.02
CA ARG A 106 -10.93 -9.50 -21.06
C ARG A 106 -11.27 -8.40 -20.05
N ILE A 107 -10.34 -7.49 -19.82
CA ILE A 107 -10.56 -6.29 -18.99
C ILE A 107 -10.97 -5.11 -19.88
N GLY A 108 -12.01 -4.39 -19.51
CA GLY A 108 -12.50 -3.19 -20.20
C GLY A 108 -12.82 -2.08 -19.20
N ALA A 109 -13.21 -0.93 -19.72
CA ALA A 109 -13.58 0.24 -18.92
C ALA A 109 -14.68 -0.07 -17.88
N GLU A 110 -15.59 -0.98 -18.20
CA GLU A 110 -16.68 -1.44 -17.32
C GLU A 110 -16.19 -2.14 -16.04
N HIS A 111 -14.94 -2.61 -16.01
CA HIS A 111 -14.32 -3.25 -14.87
C HIS A 111 -13.51 -2.28 -13.98
N ILE A 112 -13.49 -0.99 -14.31
CA ILE A 112 -12.64 0.03 -13.65
C ILE A 112 -13.49 1.12 -13.01
N ALA A 113 -13.24 1.42 -11.73
CA ALA A 113 -13.74 2.60 -11.05
C ALA A 113 -12.56 3.46 -10.60
N ILE A 114 -12.44 4.68 -11.10
CA ILE A 114 -11.38 5.63 -10.73
C ILE A 114 -11.78 6.38 -9.45
N GLY A 115 -10.81 6.70 -8.60
CA GLY A 115 -11.02 7.50 -7.39
C GLY A 115 -9.79 8.32 -6.99
N MET A 116 -9.89 8.96 -5.83
CA MET A 116 -8.88 9.87 -5.28
C MET A 116 -7.73 9.13 -4.58
N GLY A 117 -7.19 8.09 -5.24
CA GLY A 117 -6.17 7.20 -4.72
C GLY A 117 -6.74 6.04 -3.89
N SER A 118 -5.92 5.00 -3.66
CA SER A 118 -6.38 3.77 -2.99
C SER A 118 -7.00 3.99 -1.61
N THR A 119 -6.59 5.00 -0.85
CA THR A 119 -7.13 5.27 0.49
C THR A 119 -8.64 5.58 0.47
N GLN A 120 -9.09 6.44 -0.45
CA GLN A 120 -10.52 6.74 -0.60
C GLN A 120 -11.25 5.54 -1.20
N LEU A 121 -10.68 4.92 -2.23
CA LEU A 121 -11.28 3.75 -2.87
C LEU A 121 -11.46 2.57 -1.91
N THR A 122 -10.49 2.31 -1.03
CA THR A 122 -10.60 1.29 0.02
C THR A 122 -11.74 1.61 0.99
N HIS A 123 -11.91 2.90 1.35
CA HIS A 123 -13.03 3.33 2.20
C HIS A 123 -14.38 3.03 1.54
N ASP A 124 -14.54 3.42 0.27
CA ASP A 124 -15.78 3.22 -0.47
C ASP A 124 -16.04 1.71 -0.75
N LEU A 125 -14.98 0.96 -1.04
CA LEU A 125 -15.06 -0.50 -1.21
C LEU A 125 -15.56 -1.19 0.07
N PHE A 126 -15.02 -0.85 1.23
CA PHE A 126 -15.47 -1.42 2.50
C PHE A 126 -16.95 -1.11 2.76
N ARG A 127 -17.38 0.13 2.49
CA ARG A 127 -18.80 0.51 2.61
C ARG A 127 -19.72 -0.19 1.60
N THR A 128 -19.18 -0.58 0.47
CA THR A 128 -19.93 -1.32 -0.57
C THR A 128 -20.10 -2.80 -0.21
N LEU A 129 -19.10 -3.39 0.43
CA LEU A 129 -19.01 -4.86 0.58
C LEU A 129 -19.28 -5.39 1.98
N LEU A 130 -19.22 -4.54 3.01
CA LEU A 130 -19.26 -4.97 4.41
C LEU A 130 -20.42 -4.32 5.17
N ASP A 131 -21.01 -5.10 6.06
CA ASP A 131 -21.99 -4.66 7.06
C ASP A 131 -21.36 -4.64 8.47
N PRO A 132 -21.94 -3.84 9.41
CA PRO A 132 -21.55 -3.91 10.82
C PRO A 132 -21.71 -5.34 11.38
N GLY A 133 -20.64 -5.85 11.98
CA GLY A 133 -20.60 -7.22 12.53
C GLY A 133 -19.93 -8.24 11.62
N ASP A 134 -19.73 -7.92 10.34
CA ASP A 134 -18.95 -8.76 9.42
C ASP A 134 -17.51 -8.97 9.91
N THR A 135 -16.89 -10.03 9.42
CA THR A 135 -15.48 -10.34 9.70
C THR A 135 -14.63 -10.11 8.45
N VAL A 136 -13.50 -9.45 8.61
CA VAL A 136 -12.45 -9.32 7.59
C VAL A 136 -11.23 -10.08 8.04
N MET A 137 -10.64 -10.89 7.15
CA MET A 137 -9.38 -11.57 7.40
C MET A 137 -8.25 -10.76 6.77
N LEU A 138 -7.27 -10.39 7.59
CA LEU A 138 -6.03 -9.71 7.20
C LEU A 138 -4.83 -10.62 7.44
N LEU A 139 -3.70 -10.32 6.83
CA LEU A 139 -2.42 -10.95 7.18
C LEU A 139 -1.84 -10.33 8.47
N ASP A 140 -0.93 -11.03 9.12
CA ASP A 140 -0.13 -10.53 10.25
C ASP A 140 1.36 -10.83 9.98
N PRO A 141 2.17 -9.79 9.68
CA PRO A 141 1.84 -8.37 9.60
C PRO A 141 1.24 -7.96 8.25
N THR A 142 0.61 -6.78 8.19
CA THR A 142 0.12 -6.13 6.96
C THR A 142 -0.02 -4.61 7.14
N TYR A 143 -0.57 -3.90 6.15
CA TYR A 143 -0.66 -2.44 6.14
C TYR A 143 -1.40 -1.87 7.36
N ALA A 144 -0.69 -1.07 8.13
CA ALA A 144 -1.14 -0.56 9.43
C ALA A 144 -2.44 0.28 9.40
N ASN A 145 -2.81 0.84 8.24
CA ASN A 145 -4.01 1.67 8.16
C ASN A 145 -5.30 0.86 7.90
N TYR A 146 -5.25 -0.42 7.57
CA TYR A 146 -6.47 -1.19 7.29
C TYR A 146 -7.42 -1.22 8.48
N GLU A 147 -6.92 -1.39 9.71
CA GLU A 147 -7.76 -1.39 10.91
C GLU A 147 -8.51 -0.06 11.09
N GLY A 148 -7.78 1.05 10.95
CA GLY A 148 -8.38 2.38 11.04
C GLY A 148 -9.37 2.65 9.91
N GLN A 149 -9.05 2.24 8.68
CA GLN A 149 -9.95 2.36 7.53
C GLN A 149 -11.24 1.55 7.74
N LEU A 150 -11.13 0.29 8.18
CA LEU A 150 -12.28 -0.56 8.51
C LEU A 150 -13.14 0.06 9.61
N ALA A 151 -12.52 0.53 10.71
CA ALA A 151 -13.23 1.12 11.83
C ALA A 151 -14.02 2.38 11.44
N PHE A 152 -13.48 3.22 10.54
CA PHE A 152 -14.16 4.43 10.07
C PHE A 152 -15.16 4.16 8.95
N SER A 153 -14.90 3.16 8.09
CA SER A 153 -15.79 2.83 6.98
C SER A 153 -17.03 2.06 7.46
N VAL A 154 -16.83 1.02 8.27
CA VAL A 154 -17.90 0.13 8.73
C VAL A 154 -17.70 -0.18 10.22
N PRO A 155 -18.19 0.69 11.12
CA PRO A 155 -18.08 0.48 12.56
C PRO A 155 -18.66 -0.87 12.99
N GLY A 156 -17.89 -1.60 13.81
CA GLY A 156 -18.30 -2.93 14.31
C GLY A 156 -17.81 -4.11 13.49
N VAL A 157 -17.08 -3.90 12.40
CA VAL A 157 -16.38 -4.97 11.67
C VAL A 157 -15.36 -5.65 12.60
N LYS A 158 -15.31 -6.98 12.54
CA LYS A 158 -14.36 -7.81 13.26
C LYS A 158 -13.15 -8.12 12.38
N ILE A 159 -11.97 -8.19 12.99
CA ILE A 159 -10.74 -8.51 12.28
C ILE A 159 -10.18 -9.83 12.79
N VAL A 160 -9.88 -10.75 11.86
CA VAL A 160 -9.15 -11.98 12.10
C VAL A 160 -7.82 -11.88 11.34
N ARG A 161 -6.73 -12.36 11.94
CA ARG A 161 -5.40 -12.28 11.33
C ARG A 161 -4.83 -13.65 11.04
N LEU A 162 -4.37 -13.85 9.80
CA LEU A 162 -3.54 -14.99 9.42
C LEU A 162 -2.07 -14.62 9.62
N ARG A 163 -1.39 -15.29 10.53
CA ARG A 163 0.05 -15.08 10.73
C ARG A 163 0.83 -15.55 9.51
N VAL A 164 1.66 -14.65 8.96
CA VAL A 164 2.53 -14.93 7.81
C VAL A 164 4.02 -14.68 8.10
N LEU A 165 4.35 -14.10 9.24
CA LEU A 165 5.71 -13.98 9.75
C LEU A 165 5.86 -14.84 11.01
N ASP A 166 6.85 -15.72 11.04
CA ASP A 166 7.27 -16.39 12.26
C ASP A 166 8.23 -15.50 13.04
N PRO A 167 7.85 -14.97 14.21
CA PRO A 167 8.71 -14.10 15.00
C PRO A 167 9.90 -14.82 15.64
N ALA A 168 9.89 -16.16 15.70
CA ALA A 168 10.98 -16.94 16.30
C ALA A 168 12.10 -17.21 15.27
N THR A 169 11.73 -17.58 14.05
CA THR A 169 12.71 -17.90 12.99
C THR A 169 12.91 -16.73 12.03
N TRP A 170 12.08 -15.70 12.10
CA TRP A 170 12.05 -14.55 11.21
C TRP A 170 11.89 -14.94 9.74
N SER A 171 11.02 -15.91 9.49
CA SER A 171 10.73 -16.48 8.17
C SER A 171 9.32 -16.12 7.69
N TYR A 172 9.17 -15.99 6.37
CA TYR A 172 7.87 -15.80 5.74
C TYR A 172 7.17 -17.16 5.59
N LEU A 173 6.21 -17.44 6.48
CA LEU A 173 5.54 -18.74 6.59
C LEU A 173 4.91 -19.25 5.29
N PRO A 174 4.28 -18.41 4.43
CA PRO A 174 3.74 -18.90 3.17
C PRO A 174 4.78 -19.52 2.23
N GLU A 175 6.07 -19.17 2.37
CA GLU A 175 7.17 -19.75 1.60
C GLU A 175 7.84 -20.92 2.32
N THR A 176 8.04 -20.80 3.65
CA THR A 176 8.81 -21.80 4.42
C THR A 176 7.96 -22.97 4.93
N ASP A 177 6.63 -22.74 5.11
CA ASP A 177 5.64 -23.74 5.46
C ASP A 177 4.32 -23.49 4.70
N PRO A 178 4.31 -23.68 3.37
CA PRO A 178 3.12 -23.40 2.56
C PRO A 178 1.92 -24.26 2.93
N ALA A 179 2.14 -25.55 3.27
CA ALA A 179 1.07 -26.47 3.63
C ALA A 179 0.44 -26.12 4.98
N GLY A 180 1.27 -25.82 5.99
CA GLY A 180 0.80 -25.38 7.32
C GLY A 180 0.06 -24.05 7.24
N THR A 181 0.57 -23.11 6.45
CA THR A 181 -0.09 -21.79 6.25
C THR A 181 -1.44 -21.94 5.56
N ALA A 182 -1.54 -22.74 4.51
CA ALA A 182 -2.80 -23.01 3.80
C ALA A 182 -3.82 -23.73 4.71
N LYS A 183 -3.36 -24.66 5.56
CA LYS A 183 -4.21 -25.34 6.55
C LYS A 183 -4.72 -24.36 7.60
N GLU A 184 -3.85 -23.49 8.12
CA GLU A 184 -4.25 -22.50 9.13
C GLU A 184 -5.18 -21.45 8.54
N PHE A 185 -4.92 -20.98 7.30
CA PHE A 185 -5.86 -20.13 6.58
C PHE A 185 -7.24 -20.78 6.49
N SER A 186 -7.31 -22.03 6.04
CA SER A 186 -8.59 -22.76 5.88
C SER A 186 -9.31 -22.92 7.22
N ARG A 187 -8.57 -23.26 8.29
CA ARG A 187 -9.10 -23.38 9.64
C ARG A 187 -9.72 -22.07 10.16
N LEU A 188 -8.97 -20.96 10.00
CA LEU A 188 -9.45 -19.64 10.41
C LEU A 188 -10.64 -19.18 9.56
N PHE A 189 -10.60 -19.45 8.25
CA PHE A 189 -11.69 -19.13 7.34
C PHE A 189 -12.98 -19.87 7.72
N ASP A 190 -12.92 -21.17 7.96
CA ASP A 190 -14.07 -21.98 8.32
C ASP A 190 -14.64 -21.62 9.71
N LEU A 191 -13.76 -21.26 10.64
CA LEU A 191 -14.15 -20.84 12.00
C LEU A 191 -14.83 -19.47 12.04
N HIS A 192 -14.28 -18.49 11.32
CA HIS A 192 -14.69 -17.09 11.43
C HIS A 192 -15.57 -16.62 10.27
N ARG A 193 -15.64 -17.40 9.18
CA ARG A 193 -16.43 -17.12 7.96
C ARG A 193 -16.31 -15.67 7.52
N PRO A 194 -15.11 -15.20 7.20
CA PRO A 194 -14.90 -13.80 6.83
C PRO A 194 -15.68 -13.44 5.56
N ARG A 195 -16.29 -12.27 5.57
CA ARG A 195 -16.96 -11.69 4.40
C ARG A 195 -15.93 -11.24 3.35
N MET A 196 -14.72 -10.92 3.81
CA MET A 196 -13.62 -10.49 2.96
C MET A 196 -12.29 -11.03 3.47
N VAL A 197 -11.43 -11.46 2.54
CA VAL A 197 -9.99 -11.68 2.76
C VAL A 197 -9.26 -10.55 2.03
N LEU A 198 -8.35 -9.84 2.70
CA LEU A 198 -7.60 -8.71 2.13
C LEU A 198 -6.11 -8.88 2.39
N PHE A 199 -5.30 -8.79 1.33
CA PHE A 199 -3.84 -8.77 1.42
C PHE A 199 -3.20 -7.83 0.38
N GLY A 200 -1.98 -7.35 0.67
CA GLY A 200 -1.18 -6.56 -0.26
C GLY A 200 -0.26 -7.41 -1.13
N ALA A 201 0.01 -6.98 -2.37
CA ALA A 201 0.90 -7.68 -3.28
C ALA A 201 1.70 -6.70 -4.17
N PRO A 202 3.00 -6.45 -3.87
CA PRO A 202 3.71 -6.76 -2.64
C PRO A 202 3.14 -6.05 -1.40
N ASP A 203 3.20 -6.71 -0.25
CA ASP A 203 2.61 -6.18 0.99
C ASP A 203 3.50 -5.11 1.67
N ASN A 204 2.89 -4.24 2.42
CA ASN A 204 3.53 -3.31 3.34
C ASN A 204 3.20 -3.76 4.78
N PRO A 205 4.17 -4.22 5.59
CA PRO A 205 5.58 -3.78 5.62
C PRO A 205 6.59 -4.76 5.00
N THR A 206 6.20 -5.99 4.69
CA THR A 206 7.12 -7.09 4.44
C THR A 206 7.74 -7.08 3.04
N SER A 207 7.10 -6.41 2.09
CA SER A 207 7.42 -6.46 0.66
C SER A 207 7.40 -7.90 0.09
N GLN A 208 6.65 -8.78 0.75
CA GLN A 208 6.40 -10.14 0.27
C GLN A 208 5.14 -10.18 -0.60
N VAL A 209 5.01 -11.22 -1.36
CA VAL A 209 3.77 -11.59 -2.06
C VAL A 209 3.24 -12.90 -1.50
N VAL A 210 1.94 -13.05 -1.50
CA VAL A 210 1.32 -14.36 -1.22
C VAL A 210 1.71 -15.30 -2.36
N PRO A 211 2.32 -16.48 -2.09
CA PRO A 211 2.63 -17.44 -3.15
C PRO A 211 1.37 -17.92 -3.88
N GLN A 212 1.49 -18.23 -5.17
CA GLN A 212 0.35 -18.60 -6.02
C GLN A 212 -0.50 -19.71 -5.42
N GLY A 213 0.10 -20.77 -4.88
CA GLY A 213 -0.66 -21.89 -4.30
C GLY A 213 -1.52 -21.50 -3.11
N LEU A 214 -1.09 -20.54 -2.26
CA LEU A 214 -1.92 -20.02 -1.18
C LEU A 214 -3.01 -19.10 -1.72
N ALA A 215 -2.70 -18.26 -2.72
CA ALA A 215 -3.69 -17.41 -3.38
C ALA A 215 -4.81 -18.24 -4.04
N ASP A 216 -4.47 -19.38 -4.66
CA ASP A 216 -5.45 -20.32 -5.25
C ASP A 216 -6.38 -20.91 -4.17
N VAL A 217 -5.83 -21.28 -3.01
CA VAL A 217 -6.64 -21.74 -1.86
C VAL A 217 -7.55 -20.62 -1.35
N MET A 218 -7.04 -19.38 -1.25
CA MET A 218 -7.84 -18.22 -0.86
C MET A 218 -8.97 -17.96 -1.85
N LEU A 219 -8.68 -18.01 -3.16
CA LEU A 219 -9.68 -17.84 -4.21
C LEU A 219 -10.77 -18.91 -4.13
N ALA A 220 -10.40 -20.17 -4.05
CA ALA A 220 -11.37 -21.28 -3.97
C ALA A 220 -12.29 -21.12 -2.76
N LYS A 221 -11.73 -20.92 -1.55
CA LYS A 221 -12.49 -20.78 -0.32
C LYS A 221 -13.42 -19.56 -0.33
N THR A 222 -12.95 -18.42 -0.83
CA THR A 222 -13.79 -17.21 -0.91
C THR A 222 -14.89 -17.36 -1.96
N SER A 223 -14.61 -17.98 -3.10
CA SER A 223 -15.62 -18.25 -4.14
C SER A 223 -16.72 -19.19 -3.63
N ASP A 224 -16.34 -20.31 -3.00
CA ASP A 224 -17.28 -21.28 -2.46
C ASP A 224 -18.20 -20.69 -1.37
N ALA A 225 -17.66 -19.75 -0.59
CA ALA A 225 -18.39 -19.09 0.51
C ALA A 225 -19.16 -17.83 0.08
N GLY A 226 -19.04 -17.36 -1.16
CA GLY A 226 -19.58 -16.08 -1.60
C GLY A 226 -18.93 -14.89 -0.87
N ALA A 227 -17.67 -15.03 -0.48
CA ALA A 227 -16.86 -13.99 0.16
C ALA A 227 -15.95 -13.28 -0.87
N TRP A 228 -15.47 -12.10 -0.51
CA TRP A 228 -14.60 -11.30 -1.37
C TRP A 228 -13.11 -11.61 -1.14
N LEU A 229 -12.34 -11.63 -2.22
CA LEU A 229 -10.89 -11.68 -2.19
C LEU A 229 -10.36 -10.34 -2.72
N ALA A 230 -9.96 -9.45 -1.81
CA ALA A 230 -9.43 -8.15 -2.15
C ALA A 230 -7.89 -8.18 -2.14
N ILE A 231 -7.28 -7.68 -3.20
CA ILE A 231 -5.83 -7.62 -3.37
C ILE A 231 -5.42 -6.16 -3.51
N ASP A 232 -4.64 -5.66 -2.55
CA ASP A 232 -4.08 -4.31 -2.64
C ASP A 232 -2.81 -4.31 -3.50
N PHE A 233 -2.97 -3.85 -4.71
CA PHE A 233 -1.95 -3.71 -5.73
C PHE A 233 -1.26 -2.34 -5.74
N ALA A 234 -1.24 -1.60 -4.63
CA ALA A 234 -0.55 -0.31 -4.57
C ALA A 234 0.93 -0.37 -5.00
N TYR A 235 1.55 -1.54 -4.90
CA TYR A 235 2.94 -1.81 -5.30
C TYR A 235 3.06 -2.79 -6.48
N LYS A 236 1.99 -3.08 -7.23
CA LYS A 236 1.95 -4.08 -8.32
C LYS A 236 3.12 -3.93 -9.31
N CYS A 237 3.50 -2.68 -9.64
CA CYS A 237 4.60 -2.40 -10.56
C CYS A 237 6.00 -2.48 -9.92
N GLN A 238 6.14 -2.64 -8.60
CA GLN A 238 7.42 -2.80 -7.91
C GLN A 238 7.69 -4.27 -7.62
N TYR A 239 8.35 -4.98 -8.52
CA TYR A 239 8.73 -6.39 -8.39
C TYR A 239 10.19 -6.61 -8.81
N PHE A 240 10.89 -7.52 -8.14
CA PHE A 240 12.29 -7.89 -8.40
C PHE A 240 12.43 -9.30 -8.94
N GLN A 241 11.34 -10.04 -8.95
CA GLN A 241 11.18 -11.40 -9.43
C GLN A 241 9.91 -11.49 -10.28
N THR A 242 9.71 -12.61 -10.99
CA THR A 242 8.50 -12.83 -11.78
C THR A 242 7.25 -12.79 -10.90
N PRO A 243 6.27 -11.90 -11.20
CA PRO A 243 5.05 -11.84 -10.44
C PRO A 243 4.25 -13.15 -10.46
N PRO A 244 3.50 -13.47 -9.40
CA PRO A 244 2.56 -14.59 -9.38
C PRO A 244 1.47 -14.46 -10.44
N ALA A 245 0.90 -15.59 -10.89
CA ALA A 245 -0.12 -15.61 -11.95
C ALA A 245 -1.39 -14.82 -11.57
N TYR A 246 -1.71 -14.70 -10.28
CA TYR A 246 -2.88 -13.89 -9.85
C TYR A 246 -2.76 -12.38 -10.15
N TYR A 247 -1.58 -11.87 -10.54
CA TYR A 247 -1.45 -10.51 -11.06
C TYR A 247 -2.22 -10.31 -12.37
N ALA A 248 -2.51 -11.40 -13.08
CA ALA A 248 -3.28 -11.43 -14.31
C ALA A 248 -4.72 -11.96 -14.11
N TRP A 249 -5.19 -12.15 -12.88
CA TRP A 249 -6.58 -12.56 -12.67
C TRP A 249 -7.55 -11.50 -13.17
N SER A 250 -8.43 -11.92 -14.08
CA SER A 250 -9.42 -11.03 -14.65
C SER A 250 -10.69 -10.97 -13.79
N PRO A 251 -11.25 -9.78 -13.54
CA PRO A 251 -12.54 -9.66 -12.88
C PRO A 251 -13.69 -10.28 -13.68
N ALA A 252 -13.52 -10.48 -14.99
CA ALA A 252 -14.49 -11.20 -15.82
C ALA A 252 -14.52 -12.71 -15.51
N ASP A 253 -13.40 -13.29 -15.05
CA ASP A 253 -13.28 -14.71 -14.71
C ASP A 253 -13.49 -14.99 -13.23
N HIS A 254 -13.17 -14.02 -12.38
CA HIS A 254 -13.19 -14.14 -10.93
C HIS A 254 -14.05 -13.02 -10.32
N PRO A 255 -15.40 -13.15 -10.34
CA PRO A 255 -16.32 -12.07 -9.97
C PRO A 255 -16.24 -11.65 -8.49
N ASN A 256 -15.63 -12.45 -7.62
CA ASN A 256 -15.38 -12.14 -6.22
C ASN A 256 -13.95 -11.60 -5.95
N VAL A 257 -13.11 -11.46 -6.97
CA VAL A 257 -11.79 -10.84 -6.85
C VAL A 257 -11.88 -9.34 -7.10
N VAL A 258 -11.19 -8.57 -6.26
CA VAL A 258 -11.15 -7.11 -6.34
C VAL A 258 -9.70 -6.64 -6.27
N GLY A 259 -9.24 -5.92 -7.28
CA GLY A 259 -7.95 -5.24 -7.29
C GLY A 259 -8.08 -3.80 -6.79
N ILE A 260 -7.21 -3.38 -5.85
CA ILE A 260 -7.12 -1.99 -5.36
C ILE A 260 -5.81 -1.40 -5.86
N HIS A 261 -5.86 -0.42 -6.75
CA HIS A 261 -4.71 0.09 -7.45
C HIS A 261 -4.41 1.56 -7.14
N SER A 262 -3.17 1.98 -7.38
CA SER A 262 -2.74 3.37 -7.15
C SER A 262 -1.61 3.78 -8.09
N ASN A 263 -1.67 4.98 -8.65
CA ASN A 263 -0.54 5.58 -9.35
C ASN A 263 0.54 6.12 -8.40
N SER A 264 0.30 6.10 -7.09
CA SER A 264 1.17 6.72 -6.08
C SER A 264 2.60 6.24 -6.16
N LYS A 265 2.81 4.93 -6.41
CA LYS A 265 4.15 4.34 -6.31
C LYS A 265 4.84 4.26 -7.66
N TRP A 266 4.20 3.68 -8.68
CA TRP A 266 4.84 3.45 -9.97
C TRP A 266 5.06 4.75 -10.77
N ALA A 267 4.07 5.68 -10.80
CA ALA A 267 4.16 6.93 -11.57
C ALA A 267 4.61 8.14 -10.73
N ARG A 268 5.11 7.92 -9.49
CA ARG A 268 5.37 9.00 -8.52
C ARG A 268 4.18 9.96 -8.36
N GLY A 269 2.99 9.41 -8.37
CA GLY A 269 1.72 10.16 -8.31
C GLY A 269 1.15 10.34 -6.90
N LEU A 270 1.97 10.26 -5.84
CA LEU A 270 1.50 10.29 -4.45
C LEU A 270 0.59 11.49 -4.13
N GLY A 271 0.97 12.68 -4.58
CA GLY A 271 0.20 13.92 -4.38
C GLY A 271 -0.90 14.16 -5.42
N ARG A 272 -0.90 13.43 -6.55
CA ARG A 272 -1.88 13.59 -7.63
C ARG A 272 -3.19 12.85 -7.39
N ARG A 273 -3.22 12.03 -6.34
CA ARG A 273 -4.42 11.38 -5.82
C ARG A 273 -5.26 10.62 -6.86
N LEU A 274 -4.66 9.77 -7.69
CA LEU A 274 -5.37 8.89 -8.61
C LEU A 274 -5.10 7.42 -8.28
N GLY A 275 -6.16 6.62 -8.30
CA GLY A 275 -6.13 5.17 -8.17
C GLY A 275 -7.39 4.59 -8.81
N TRP A 276 -7.51 3.29 -8.81
CA TRP A 276 -8.70 2.62 -9.34
C TRP A 276 -8.99 1.31 -8.60
N ILE A 277 -10.25 0.94 -8.61
CA ILE A 277 -10.70 -0.42 -8.30
C ILE A 277 -10.84 -1.16 -9.63
N GLU A 278 -10.33 -2.38 -9.65
CA GLU A 278 -10.58 -3.37 -10.69
C GLU A 278 -11.53 -4.44 -10.12
N GLY A 279 -12.66 -4.67 -10.79
CA GLY A 279 -13.67 -5.58 -10.29
C GLY A 279 -14.71 -5.98 -11.33
N HIS A 280 -15.52 -6.97 -10.98
CA HIS A 280 -16.66 -7.41 -11.81
C HIS A 280 -17.69 -6.29 -11.98
N VAL A 281 -18.35 -6.21 -13.12
CA VAL A 281 -19.25 -5.11 -13.50
C VAL A 281 -20.29 -4.77 -12.41
N PRO A 282 -21.06 -5.72 -11.83
CA PRO A 282 -21.99 -5.41 -10.75
C PRO A 282 -21.35 -4.78 -9.51
N LEU A 283 -20.09 -5.10 -9.20
CA LEU A 283 -19.37 -4.46 -8.11
C LEU A 283 -19.05 -3.01 -8.46
N ILE A 284 -18.57 -2.74 -9.68
CA ILE A 284 -18.26 -1.40 -10.14
C ILE A 284 -19.50 -0.50 -10.10
N GLU A 285 -20.66 -1.02 -10.55
CA GLU A 285 -21.95 -0.31 -10.46
C GLU A 285 -22.37 -0.04 -9.01
N ALA A 286 -22.10 -0.98 -8.08
CA ALA A 286 -22.38 -0.79 -6.65
C ALA A 286 -21.46 0.28 -6.04
N ILE A 287 -20.17 0.29 -6.40
CA ILE A 287 -19.21 1.32 -5.95
C ILE A 287 -19.65 2.72 -6.39
N GLU A 288 -20.23 2.86 -7.59
CA GLU A 288 -20.75 4.15 -8.07
C GLU A 288 -21.75 4.76 -7.08
N ARG A 289 -22.63 3.94 -6.48
CA ARG A 289 -23.62 4.41 -5.50
C ARG A 289 -23.02 4.99 -4.23
N VAL A 290 -21.88 4.47 -3.80
CA VAL A 290 -21.15 4.99 -2.64
C VAL A 290 -20.30 6.19 -3.05
N GLN A 291 -19.61 6.10 -4.18
CA GLN A 291 -18.67 7.10 -4.66
C GLN A 291 -19.35 8.44 -4.99
N GLN A 292 -20.58 8.40 -5.54
CA GLN A 292 -21.38 9.61 -5.79
C GLN A 292 -21.66 10.42 -4.51
N CYS A 293 -21.65 9.77 -3.33
CA CYS A 293 -21.87 10.41 -2.04
C CYS A 293 -20.58 10.74 -1.29
N SER A 294 -19.43 10.22 -1.72
CA SER A 294 -18.13 10.46 -1.09
C SER A 294 -17.32 11.53 -1.78
N ILE A 295 -17.12 11.43 -3.09
CA ILE A 295 -16.29 12.36 -3.89
C ILE A 295 -17.03 12.97 -5.08
N LEU A 296 -18.22 12.48 -5.42
CA LEU A 296 -19.04 12.82 -6.61
C LEU A 296 -18.35 12.37 -7.91
N CYS A 297 -17.15 12.84 -8.21
CA CYS A 297 -16.30 12.36 -9.30
C CYS A 297 -14.82 12.55 -8.93
N PRO A 298 -13.89 11.80 -9.56
CA PRO A 298 -12.45 12.00 -9.38
C PRO A 298 -11.97 13.30 -10.05
N ASP A 299 -10.76 13.76 -9.69
CA ASP A 299 -10.12 14.92 -10.31
C ASP A 299 -9.97 14.78 -11.82
N THR A 300 -10.64 15.66 -12.57
CA THR A 300 -10.73 15.60 -14.03
C THR A 300 -9.38 15.85 -14.71
N LEU A 301 -8.58 16.78 -14.20
CA LEU A 301 -7.26 17.07 -14.76
C LEU A 301 -6.33 15.85 -14.66
N SER A 302 -6.30 15.19 -13.50
CA SER A 302 -5.49 13.98 -13.31
C SER A 302 -5.92 12.83 -14.22
N GLN A 303 -7.23 12.70 -14.50
CA GLN A 303 -7.75 11.68 -15.41
C GLN A 303 -7.37 11.96 -16.86
N MET A 304 -7.60 13.19 -17.35
CA MET A 304 -7.24 13.60 -18.70
C MET A 304 -5.74 13.40 -18.98
N THR A 305 -4.91 13.75 -18.02
CA THR A 305 -3.44 13.62 -18.15
C THR A 305 -3.00 12.17 -18.08
N MET A 306 -3.61 11.34 -17.23
CA MET A 306 -3.33 9.91 -17.15
C MET A 306 -3.72 9.19 -18.45
N ALA A 307 -4.91 9.48 -19.01
CA ALA A 307 -5.35 8.90 -20.27
C ALA A 307 -4.38 9.21 -21.41
N ARG A 308 -3.98 10.47 -21.56
CA ARG A 308 -3.01 10.90 -22.58
C ARG A 308 -1.66 10.24 -22.41
N TYR A 309 -1.15 10.20 -21.18
CA TYR A 309 0.12 9.57 -20.88
C TYR A 309 0.09 8.07 -21.23
N LEU A 310 -0.88 7.32 -20.71
CA LEU A 310 -0.97 5.87 -20.94
C LEU A 310 -1.12 5.55 -22.42
N LYS A 311 -1.98 6.29 -23.15
CA LYS A 311 -2.17 6.11 -24.60
C LYS A 311 -0.86 6.23 -25.36
N THR A 312 -0.05 7.24 -25.07
CA THR A 312 1.24 7.46 -25.73
C THR A 312 2.27 6.42 -25.27
N ALA A 313 2.42 6.22 -23.97
CA ALA A 313 3.46 5.38 -23.40
C ALA A 313 3.27 3.88 -23.72
N ILE A 314 2.02 3.41 -23.84
CA ILE A 314 1.71 2.05 -24.32
C ILE A 314 2.07 1.93 -25.80
N ALA A 315 1.66 2.89 -26.64
CA ALA A 315 1.90 2.84 -28.07
C ALA A 315 3.40 2.91 -28.45
N THR A 316 4.21 3.61 -27.67
CA THR A 316 5.66 3.74 -27.87
C THR A 316 6.48 2.65 -27.16
N GLY A 317 5.87 1.89 -26.24
CA GLY A 317 6.55 0.92 -25.39
C GLY A 317 7.31 1.55 -24.20
N SER A 318 7.31 2.89 -24.06
CA SER A 318 8.03 3.60 -23.00
C SER A 318 7.48 3.30 -21.60
N LEU A 319 6.21 2.92 -21.47
CA LEU A 319 5.62 2.53 -20.20
C LEU A 319 6.32 1.31 -19.58
N LYS A 320 6.52 0.25 -20.37
CA LYS A 320 7.17 -0.98 -19.91
C LYS A 320 8.63 -0.70 -19.53
N GLN A 321 9.36 0.01 -20.39
CA GLN A 321 10.75 0.39 -20.11
C GLN A 321 10.87 1.20 -18.82
N TYR A 322 9.98 2.17 -18.61
CA TYR A 322 9.96 2.98 -17.38
C TYR A 322 9.77 2.13 -16.11
N VAL A 323 8.83 1.16 -16.14
CA VAL A 323 8.58 0.25 -15.01
C VAL A 323 9.80 -0.65 -14.76
N GLU A 324 10.42 -1.17 -15.82
CA GLU A 324 11.63 -2.00 -15.74
C GLU A 324 12.82 -1.22 -15.15
N ASP A 325 13.08 -0.01 -15.63
CA ASP A 325 14.16 0.86 -15.14
C ASP A 325 13.96 1.23 -13.66
N ALA A 326 12.72 1.54 -13.26
CA ALA A 326 12.40 1.79 -11.86
C ALA A 326 12.65 0.54 -11.00
N ASN A 327 12.27 -0.66 -11.47
CA ASN A 327 12.50 -1.91 -10.76
C ASN A 327 13.99 -2.22 -10.58
N VAL A 328 14.82 -1.97 -11.60
CA VAL A 328 16.29 -2.10 -11.48
C VAL A 328 16.83 -1.18 -10.38
N MET A 329 16.38 0.08 -10.35
CA MET A 329 16.80 1.06 -9.34
C MET A 329 16.39 0.62 -7.92
N TYR A 330 15.14 0.18 -7.73
CA TYR A 330 14.64 -0.27 -6.42
C TYR A 330 15.27 -1.58 -5.98
N LYS A 331 15.51 -2.53 -6.88
CA LYS A 331 16.23 -3.77 -6.59
C LYS A 331 17.63 -3.49 -6.08
N ARG A 332 18.37 -2.58 -6.73
CA ARG A 332 19.70 -2.15 -6.26
C ARG A 332 19.64 -1.55 -4.86
N ALA A 333 18.67 -0.67 -4.58
CA ALA A 333 18.51 -0.08 -3.24
C ALA A 333 18.15 -1.14 -2.19
N ALA A 334 17.33 -2.12 -2.53
CA ALA A 334 17.04 -3.28 -1.68
C ALA A 334 18.31 -4.08 -1.38
N GLU A 335 19.12 -4.41 -2.39
CA GLU A 335 20.40 -5.15 -2.23
C GLU A 335 21.38 -4.41 -1.32
N VAL A 336 21.53 -3.08 -1.49
CA VAL A 336 22.35 -2.25 -0.59
C VAL A 336 21.81 -2.30 0.83
N THR A 337 20.49 -2.18 1.00
CA THR A 337 19.84 -2.24 2.32
C THR A 337 20.08 -3.58 3.01
N LEU A 338 19.89 -4.70 2.30
CA LEU A 338 20.11 -6.03 2.84
C LEU A 338 21.56 -6.25 3.27
N LYS A 339 22.50 -5.86 2.38
CA LYS A 339 23.93 -5.93 2.69
C LYS A 339 24.29 -5.09 3.93
N ALA A 340 23.75 -3.88 4.04
CA ALA A 340 24.01 -3.00 5.18
C ALA A 340 23.38 -3.57 6.47
N VAL A 341 22.18 -4.17 6.43
CA VAL A 341 21.59 -4.89 7.56
C VAL A 341 22.49 -6.04 8.00
N ASP A 342 22.92 -6.89 7.06
CA ASP A 342 23.77 -8.05 7.35
C ASP A 342 25.14 -7.64 7.93
N THR A 343 25.72 -6.53 7.42
CA THR A 343 27.02 -6.02 7.84
C THR A 343 26.97 -5.32 9.19
N HIS A 344 26.03 -4.41 9.37
CA HIS A 344 26.03 -3.45 10.47
C HIS A 344 25.10 -3.88 11.63
N LEU A 345 23.93 -4.43 11.33
CA LEU A 345 22.97 -4.84 12.35
C LEU A 345 23.15 -6.29 12.77
N GLN A 346 23.54 -7.17 11.85
CA GLN A 346 23.69 -8.63 12.05
C GLN A 346 22.42 -9.24 12.67
N ARG A 347 21.27 -8.89 12.12
CA ARG A 347 19.96 -9.30 12.61
C ARG A 347 19.16 -10.03 11.53
N PRO A 348 18.28 -10.96 11.90
CA PRO A 348 17.35 -11.60 10.98
C PRO A 348 16.50 -10.56 10.25
N ARG A 349 16.25 -10.82 8.97
CA ARG A 349 15.48 -9.93 8.10
C ARG A 349 14.78 -10.71 7.00
N LEU A 350 13.75 -10.12 6.39
CA LEU A 350 13.16 -10.67 5.17
C LEU A 350 13.87 -10.12 3.92
N THR A 351 13.92 -10.94 2.88
CA THR A 351 14.36 -10.49 1.53
C THR A 351 13.12 -10.06 0.76
N PRO A 352 13.01 -8.81 0.29
CA PRO A 352 11.82 -8.33 -0.39
C PRO A 352 11.65 -9.00 -1.76
N PHE A 353 10.42 -9.39 -2.07
CA PHE A 353 10.01 -9.82 -3.41
C PHE A 353 9.94 -8.62 -4.37
N GLY A 354 9.54 -7.48 -3.85
CA GLY A 354 9.33 -6.21 -4.57
C GLY A 354 9.15 -5.06 -3.59
N GLY A 355 8.31 -4.09 -3.94
CA GLY A 355 7.96 -2.99 -3.03
C GLY A 355 9.11 -2.07 -2.65
N LEU A 356 9.06 -1.53 -1.44
CA LEU A 356 9.96 -0.45 -0.98
C LEU A 356 10.59 -0.72 0.38
N TYR A 357 10.41 -1.93 0.97
CA TYR A 357 10.70 -2.19 2.38
C TYR A 357 11.43 -3.50 2.60
N THR A 358 12.10 -3.57 3.73
CA THR A 358 12.38 -4.83 4.42
C THR A 358 11.98 -4.70 5.88
N VAL A 359 11.76 -5.83 6.55
CA VAL A 359 11.55 -5.90 8.00
C VAL A 359 12.72 -6.63 8.66
N VAL A 360 13.15 -6.09 9.79
CA VAL A 360 14.36 -6.55 10.50
C VAL A 360 14.02 -6.77 11.97
N ASP A 361 14.42 -7.92 12.52
CA ASP A 361 14.35 -8.19 13.95
C ASP A 361 15.32 -7.28 14.70
N ILE A 362 14.87 -6.68 15.79
CA ILE A 362 15.73 -5.92 16.69
C ILE A 362 15.83 -6.56 18.08
N GLY A 363 15.15 -7.70 18.29
CA GLY A 363 15.22 -8.50 19.51
C GLY A 363 14.57 -7.87 20.74
N THR A 364 13.82 -6.78 20.58
CA THR A 364 13.13 -6.07 21.66
C THR A 364 11.91 -5.32 21.12
N ASN A 365 11.05 -4.83 22.02
CA ASN A 365 9.87 -4.05 21.62
C ASN A 365 10.29 -2.82 20.81
N ALA A 366 9.78 -2.75 19.55
CA ALA A 366 10.15 -1.71 18.61
C ALA A 366 9.61 -0.32 18.99
N ASP A 367 8.46 -0.24 19.68
CA ASP A 367 7.88 1.04 20.10
C ASP A 367 8.76 1.74 21.15
N GLU A 368 9.47 0.97 21.97
CA GLU A 368 10.45 1.49 22.92
C GLU A 368 11.82 1.76 22.27
N PHE A 369 12.20 0.93 21.31
CA PHE A 369 13.48 1.00 20.63
C PHE A 369 13.59 2.24 19.72
N VAL A 370 12.59 2.48 18.87
CA VAL A 370 12.66 3.50 17.80
C VAL A 370 12.88 4.92 18.32
N PRO A 371 12.19 5.43 19.37
CA PRO A 371 12.45 6.76 19.89
C PRO A 371 13.87 6.91 20.46
N LYS A 372 14.39 5.87 21.12
CA LYS A 372 15.75 5.86 21.68
C LYS A 372 16.80 5.84 20.58
N ALA A 373 16.59 5.03 19.54
CA ALA A 373 17.45 4.96 18.37
C ALA A 373 17.52 6.29 17.63
N LEU A 374 16.36 6.90 17.33
CA LEU A 374 16.30 8.21 16.68
C LEU A 374 17.08 9.27 17.46
N LYS A 375 16.84 9.37 18.77
CA LYS A 375 17.55 10.35 19.64
C LYS A 375 19.06 10.14 19.68
N ALA A 376 19.52 8.89 19.68
CA ALA A 376 20.93 8.57 19.82
C ALA A 376 21.71 8.64 18.50
N THR A 377 21.07 8.36 17.37
CA THR A 377 21.76 8.14 16.09
C THR A 377 21.33 9.09 14.98
N GLY A 378 20.23 9.79 15.15
CA GLY A 378 19.58 10.54 14.07
C GLY A 378 18.97 9.63 12.99
N VAL A 379 18.75 8.33 13.26
CA VAL A 379 18.18 7.38 12.30
C VAL A 379 16.75 7.04 12.69
N LEU A 380 15.82 7.26 11.77
CA LEU A 380 14.40 6.96 11.94
C LEU A 380 14.01 5.72 11.14
N VAL A 381 13.56 4.68 11.85
CA VAL A 381 12.90 3.47 11.31
C VAL A 381 11.44 3.42 11.78
N VAL A 382 10.64 2.50 11.27
CA VAL A 382 9.22 2.37 11.68
C VAL A 382 9.05 1.18 12.62
N PRO A 383 8.49 1.35 13.83
CA PRO A 383 8.22 0.22 14.72
C PRO A 383 7.18 -0.72 14.10
N GLY A 384 7.42 -2.01 14.28
CA GLY A 384 6.65 -3.07 13.62
C GLY A 384 5.28 -3.35 14.24
N GLY A 385 5.10 -3.03 15.54
CA GLY A 385 3.87 -3.36 16.27
C GLY A 385 2.59 -2.84 15.65
N GLY A 386 2.67 -1.69 14.97
CA GLY A 386 1.52 -1.12 14.24
C GLY A 386 1.07 -1.88 13.00
N PHE A 387 1.89 -2.81 12.48
CA PHE A 387 1.55 -3.64 11.31
C PHE A 387 0.99 -5.01 11.73
N GLY A 388 1.26 -5.45 12.96
CA GLY A 388 0.80 -6.73 13.48
C GLY A 388 1.62 -7.22 14.66
N GLU A 389 1.06 -8.13 15.44
CA GLU A 389 1.69 -8.68 16.65
C GLU A 389 2.97 -9.46 16.33
N SER A 390 3.01 -10.17 15.18
CA SER A 390 4.19 -10.94 14.78
C SER A 390 5.42 -10.06 14.50
N LEU A 391 5.24 -8.76 14.26
CA LEU A 391 6.32 -7.82 13.96
C LEU A 391 6.64 -6.86 15.14
N LYS A 392 6.08 -7.05 16.33
CA LYS A 392 6.27 -6.13 17.46
C LYS A 392 7.72 -5.92 17.89
N ASN A 393 8.57 -6.95 17.71
CA ASN A 393 10.00 -6.91 18.01
C ASN A 393 10.86 -6.58 16.79
N GLY A 394 10.25 -6.09 15.71
CA GLY A 394 10.94 -5.71 14.49
C GLY A 394 10.64 -4.31 14.05
N VAL A 395 11.43 -3.85 13.11
CA VAL A 395 11.27 -2.55 12.46
C VAL A 395 11.12 -2.72 10.96
N ARG A 396 10.33 -1.82 10.35
CA ARG A 396 10.32 -1.65 8.90
C ARG A 396 11.38 -0.64 8.49
N ILE A 397 12.21 -1.01 7.53
CA ILE A 397 13.20 -0.15 6.87
C ILE A 397 12.73 0.13 5.45
N SER A 398 12.48 1.39 5.12
CA SER A 398 12.10 1.82 3.77
C SER A 398 13.32 2.33 3.01
N PHE A 399 13.65 1.70 1.89
CA PHE A 399 14.69 2.17 0.97
C PHE A 399 14.13 3.08 -0.14
N GLY A 400 12.82 3.17 -0.28
CA GLY A 400 12.16 3.97 -1.31
C GLY A 400 12.56 5.45 -1.34
N PRO A 401 12.59 6.16 -0.21
CA PRO A 401 13.04 7.55 -0.16
C PRO A 401 14.49 7.76 -0.57
N LEU A 402 15.37 6.77 -0.34
CA LEU A 402 16.83 6.84 -0.51
C LEU A 402 17.32 6.16 -1.80
N VAL A 403 16.42 5.76 -2.69
CA VAL A 403 16.74 5.05 -3.93
C VAL A 403 17.76 5.79 -4.83
N ARG A 404 17.81 7.13 -4.75
CA ARG A 404 18.76 7.98 -5.50
C ARG A 404 20.10 8.21 -4.80
N ASP A 405 20.15 7.95 -3.49
CA ASP A 405 21.35 8.13 -2.67
C ASP A 405 21.50 6.92 -1.74
N THR A 406 21.91 5.82 -2.32
CA THR A 406 22.06 4.56 -1.58
C THR A 406 23.21 4.58 -0.57
N ALA A 407 24.14 5.54 -0.64
CA ALA A 407 25.19 5.73 0.35
C ALA A 407 24.60 6.10 1.72
N MET A 408 23.52 6.88 1.76
CA MET A 408 22.80 7.20 3.00
C MET A 408 22.16 5.97 3.64
N ILE A 409 21.85 4.93 2.87
CA ILE A 409 21.33 3.67 3.40
C ILE A 409 22.40 3.00 4.26
N ASP A 410 23.60 2.83 3.71
CA ASP A 410 24.72 2.21 4.41
C ASP A 410 25.13 3.03 5.65
N GLU A 411 25.25 4.35 5.50
CA GLU A 411 25.57 5.26 6.59
C GLU A 411 24.54 5.17 7.75
N GLY A 412 23.25 5.24 7.44
CA GLY A 412 22.19 5.18 8.43
C GLY A 412 22.20 3.86 9.19
N LEU A 413 22.35 2.73 8.50
CA LEU A 413 22.40 1.43 9.12
C LEU A 413 23.70 1.19 9.90
N ALA A 414 24.82 1.77 9.47
CA ALA A 414 26.09 1.77 10.21
C ALA A 414 25.97 2.55 11.54
N ARG A 415 25.36 3.74 11.54
CA ARG A 415 25.07 4.52 12.76
C ARG A 415 24.21 3.72 13.73
N LEU A 416 23.12 3.12 13.23
CA LEU A 416 22.20 2.32 14.02
C LEU A 416 22.88 1.10 14.62
N GLY A 417 23.63 0.34 13.81
CA GLY A 417 24.35 -0.86 14.25
C GLY A 417 25.45 -0.55 15.28
N SER A 418 26.19 0.55 15.09
CA SER A 418 27.18 0.99 16.07
C SER A 418 26.55 1.25 17.43
N TRP A 419 25.42 1.96 17.47
CA TRP A 419 24.71 2.22 18.70
C TRP A 419 24.11 0.94 19.34
N MET A 420 23.60 0.01 18.52
CA MET A 420 23.07 -1.27 19.05
C MET A 420 24.15 -2.10 19.76
N ARG A 421 25.41 -2.06 19.30
CA ARG A 421 26.51 -2.79 19.93
C ARG A 421 27.00 -2.19 21.29
N THR A 422 26.63 -0.96 21.59
CA THR A 422 27.00 -0.30 22.86
C THR A 422 25.99 -0.56 23.99
N ARG A 423 24.98 -1.37 23.70
CA ARG A 423 23.91 -1.74 24.64
C ARG A 423 23.99 -3.21 25.04
#